data_5d81c8226083593bde31651df4dd0d83
#
_entry.id   5d81c8226083593bde31651df4dd0d83
#
_cell.length_a   1.000
_cell.length_b   1.000
_cell.length_c   1.000
_cell.angle_alpha   90.00
_cell.angle_beta   90.00
_cell.angle_gamma   90.00
#
_symmetry.space_group_name_H-M   'P 1'
#
loop_
_entity.id
_entity.type
_entity.pdbx_description
1 polymer ?
#
loop_
_entity_poly.entity_id
_entity_poly.type
_entity_poly.pdbx_seq_one_letter_code
_entity_poly.pdbx_strand_id
1 'polypeptide(L)'
;MTKNNIPWNLSDISGIKKNGLNVFSCFHCGGGSSMGYKLAGFNVLGGVEIDKEMMELYRENHKPKYSYLMGIQDFNNLPIKEIPDEVKKLDILDGSPPCSVFSMAGKREKKWGKENFFREGQKKQRLDDLFYHFIEAGKRLQPKVIIAENVKGLLAGNARGYVKEIFTYFREAGYSCQLFLFNASKMGVPQARERTFFIARRNDLDFPPLKPEFNERPISVGEAFLGIKNHGVINTMGPAAEKLWSKVKTGDSFAKAHHKGHFFTWTKINPKKPSPTVIAKSGLCHWEECRKLSQGEITRLQTFPDDYNFLNSDPCYVMGMSVPPFMTKRVGKAVAEQWLLA
;
A
#
# COMPACT_ATOMS: atom_id res chain seq x y z
N MET A 1 19.77 17.22 4.65
CA MET A 1 18.46 16.76 5.18
C MET A 1 17.40 17.17 4.18
N THR A 2 16.90 16.25 3.39
CA THR A 2 15.80 16.52 2.45
C THR A 2 14.53 16.73 3.26
N LYS A 3 13.95 17.92 3.22
CA LYS A 3 12.66 18.23 3.83
C LYS A 3 11.65 17.21 3.29
N ASN A 4 10.93 16.53 4.19
CA ASN A 4 9.77 15.74 3.83
C ASN A 4 8.75 16.71 3.24
N ASN A 5 8.65 16.75 1.92
CA ASN A 5 7.74 17.66 1.22
C ASN A 5 6.31 17.09 1.25
N ILE A 6 5.63 17.24 2.36
CA ILE A 6 4.17 17.21 2.45
C ILE A 6 3.76 18.68 2.61
N PRO A 7 2.94 19.26 1.73
CA PRO A 7 2.21 18.66 0.58
C PRO A 7 3.06 18.49 -0.69
N TRP A 8 2.55 17.68 -1.62
CA TRP A 8 3.10 17.52 -2.96
C TRP A 8 1.98 17.25 -3.99
N ASN A 9 2.29 17.45 -5.28
CA ASN A 9 1.36 17.26 -6.39
C ASN A 9 1.92 16.24 -7.41
N LEU A 10 1.06 15.64 -8.21
CA LEU A 10 1.49 14.72 -9.28
C LEU A 10 2.47 15.37 -10.26
N SER A 11 2.31 16.68 -10.51
CA SER A 11 3.22 17.45 -11.34
C SER A 11 4.66 17.48 -10.83
N ASP A 12 4.88 17.38 -9.50
CA ASP A 12 6.21 17.38 -8.89
C ASP A 12 7.05 16.17 -9.32
N ILE A 13 6.39 15.08 -9.77
CA ILE A 13 7.07 13.88 -10.30
C ILE A 13 7.89 14.21 -11.55
N SER A 14 7.45 15.17 -12.36
CA SER A 14 8.18 15.56 -13.59
C SER A 14 9.57 16.12 -13.33
N GLY A 15 9.77 16.75 -12.17
CA GLY A 15 11.07 17.28 -11.73
C GLY A 15 12.00 16.24 -11.10
N ILE A 16 11.56 15.00 -10.91
CA ILE A 16 12.38 13.94 -10.31
C ILE A 16 13.37 13.37 -11.31
N LYS A 17 14.66 13.43 -10.98
CA LYS A 17 15.72 12.80 -11.79
C LYS A 17 15.50 11.29 -11.87
N LYS A 18 15.42 10.78 -13.09
CA LYS A 18 15.26 9.33 -13.33
C LYS A 18 16.56 8.59 -13.07
N ASN A 19 16.45 7.38 -12.51
CA ASN A 19 17.57 6.49 -12.23
C ASN A 19 17.76 5.39 -13.29
N GLY A 20 16.89 5.34 -14.31
CA GLY A 20 16.96 4.37 -15.41
C GLY A 20 16.35 3.00 -15.10
N LEU A 21 15.95 2.73 -13.86
CA LEU A 21 15.42 1.44 -13.43
C LEU A 21 13.90 1.34 -13.70
N ASN A 22 13.46 0.16 -14.14
CA ASN A 22 12.09 -0.12 -14.54
C ASN A 22 11.32 -0.91 -13.47
N VAL A 23 10.09 -0.48 -13.17
CA VAL A 23 9.17 -1.14 -12.25
C VAL A 23 7.86 -1.48 -12.95
N PHE A 24 7.33 -2.67 -12.67
CA PHE A 24 5.98 -3.08 -13.06
C PHE A 24 5.22 -3.53 -11.81
N SER A 25 3.96 -3.08 -11.63
CA SER A 25 3.23 -3.23 -10.37
C SER A 25 1.97 -4.09 -10.55
N CYS A 26 1.81 -5.12 -9.73
CA CYS A 26 0.63 -5.97 -9.69
C CYS A 26 -0.24 -5.60 -8.47
N PHE A 27 -1.56 -5.73 -8.60
CA PHE A 27 -2.51 -5.37 -7.53
C PHE A 27 -2.33 -3.92 -7.06
N HIS A 28 -2.15 -3.01 -8.00
CA HIS A 28 -1.70 -1.65 -7.71
C HIS A 28 -2.79 -0.74 -7.11
N CYS A 29 -4.09 -1.14 -7.16
CA CYS A 29 -5.21 -0.33 -6.65
C CYS A 29 -5.11 1.11 -7.18
N GLY A 30 -5.13 2.12 -6.30
CA GLY A 30 -4.93 3.53 -6.65
C GLY A 30 -3.48 3.95 -6.95
N GLY A 31 -2.53 3.02 -7.02
CA GLY A 31 -1.16 3.31 -7.42
C GLY A 31 -0.28 3.96 -6.36
N GLY A 32 -0.59 3.76 -5.07
CA GLY A 32 0.25 4.30 -3.98
C GLY A 32 1.71 3.89 -4.08
N SER A 33 2.00 2.59 -4.31
CA SER A 33 3.36 2.09 -4.55
C SER A 33 3.98 2.73 -5.79
N SER A 34 3.23 2.79 -6.90
CA SER A 34 3.69 3.37 -8.15
C SER A 34 4.11 4.83 -8.01
N MET A 35 3.37 5.63 -7.24
CA MET A 35 3.76 7.01 -6.89
C MET A 35 5.08 7.03 -6.12
N GLY A 36 5.22 6.13 -5.15
CA GLY A 36 6.44 6.02 -4.35
C GLY A 36 7.68 5.69 -5.21
N TYR A 37 7.57 4.74 -6.12
CA TYR A 37 8.65 4.44 -7.07
C TYR A 37 8.98 5.62 -7.98
N LYS A 38 7.98 6.32 -8.52
CA LYS A 38 8.19 7.53 -9.32
C LYS A 38 8.93 8.62 -8.53
N LEU A 39 8.56 8.82 -7.26
CA LEU A 39 9.24 9.76 -6.34
C LEU A 39 10.67 9.32 -5.97
N ALA A 40 11.01 8.04 -6.12
CA ALA A 40 12.36 7.50 -5.97
C ALA A 40 13.17 7.50 -7.29
N GLY A 41 12.59 8.01 -8.38
CA GLY A 41 13.25 8.16 -9.68
C GLY A 41 13.08 6.98 -10.64
N PHE A 42 12.31 5.96 -10.29
CA PHE A 42 12.08 4.81 -11.17
C PHE A 42 11.15 5.14 -12.34
N ASN A 43 11.30 4.39 -13.43
CA ASN A 43 10.33 4.33 -14.52
C ASN A 43 9.26 3.29 -14.19
N VAL A 44 8.08 3.73 -13.81
CA VAL A 44 6.94 2.82 -13.59
C VAL A 44 6.26 2.59 -14.93
N LEU A 45 6.43 1.38 -15.49
CA LEU A 45 5.92 1.01 -16.81
C LEU A 45 4.40 0.81 -16.83
N GLY A 46 3.83 0.42 -15.69
CA GLY A 46 2.41 0.13 -15.55
C GLY A 46 2.15 -1.06 -14.64
N GLY A 47 1.08 -1.83 -14.91
CA GLY A 47 0.76 -2.95 -14.05
C GLY A 47 -0.45 -3.80 -14.47
N VAL A 48 -0.78 -4.74 -13.57
CA VAL A 48 -1.94 -5.65 -13.67
C VAL A 48 -2.91 -5.35 -12.53
N GLU A 49 -4.17 -5.12 -12.86
CA GLU A 49 -5.26 -4.92 -11.91
C GLU A 49 -6.54 -5.57 -12.43
N ILE A 50 -7.26 -6.29 -11.59
CA ILE A 50 -8.52 -6.95 -11.97
C ILE A 50 -9.72 -6.03 -11.82
N ASP A 51 -9.64 -5.04 -10.93
CA ASP A 51 -10.73 -4.10 -10.65
C ASP A 51 -10.74 -2.98 -11.71
N LYS A 52 -11.81 -2.95 -12.50
CA LYS A 52 -11.98 -1.97 -13.57
C LYS A 52 -11.94 -0.52 -13.06
N GLU A 53 -12.62 -0.24 -11.96
CA GLU A 53 -12.66 1.11 -11.38
C GLU A 53 -11.27 1.54 -10.90
N MET A 54 -10.52 0.64 -10.27
CA MET A 54 -9.14 0.91 -9.84
C MET A 54 -8.19 1.07 -11.03
N MET A 55 -8.39 0.31 -12.10
CA MET A 55 -7.60 0.47 -13.33
C MET A 55 -7.89 1.81 -14.03
N GLU A 56 -9.14 2.25 -14.10
CA GLU A 56 -9.50 3.56 -14.65
C GLU A 56 -8.88 4.70 -13.84
N LEU A 57 -8.96 4.61 -12.53
CA LEU A 57 -8.32 5.53 -11.58
C LEU A 57 -6.79 5.56 -11.76
N TYR A 58 -6.18 4.39 -11.91
CA TYR A 58 -4.74 4.28 -12.14
C TYR A 58 -4.32 4.92 -13.48
N ARG A 59 -5.07 4.67 -14.55
CA ARG A 59 -4.82 5.27 -15.88
C ARG A 59 -4.91 6.78 -15.84
N GLU A 60 -5.89 7.34 -15.14
CA GLU A 60 -6.07 8.78 -15.01
C GLU A 60 -4.88 9.45 -14.33
N ASN A 61 -4.44 8.93 -13.19
CA ASN A 61 -3.42 9.57 -12.37
C ASN A 61 -1.98 9.21 -12.77
N HIS A 62 -1.76 8.02 -13.35
CA HIS A 62 -0.42 7.51 -13.63
C HIS A 62 -0.03 7.53 -15.10
N LYS A 63 -1.01 7.51 -16.02
CA LYS A 63 -0.82 7.45 -17.48
C LYS A 63 0.22 6.38 -17.85
N PRO A 64 -0.02 5.11 -17.45
CA PRO A 64 0.95 4.03 -17.61
C PRO A 64 1.16 3.69 -19.08
N LYS A 65 2.38 3.23 -19.43
CA LYS A 65 2.67 2.72 -20.77
C LYS A 65 1.96 1.40 -21.03
N TYR A 66 1.86 0.55 -20.02
CA TYR A 66 1.20 -0.75 -20.09
C TYR A 66 0.19 -0.92 -18.95
N SER A 67 -1.05 -1.28 -19.26
CA SER A 67 -2.10 -1.50 -18.27
C SER A 67 -2.95 -2.71 -18.64
N TYR A 68 -2.85 -3.77 -17.83
CA TYR A 68 -3.55 -5.02 -18.04
C TYR A 68 -4.73 -5.12 -17.08
N LEU A 69 -5.95 -4.92 -17.61
CA LEU A 69 -7.19 -5.09 -16.86
C LEU A 69 -7.56 -6.58 -16.87
N MET A 70 -6.95 -7.37 -15.99
CA MET A 70 -7.18 -8.81 -15.88
C MET A 70 -6.69 -9.34 -14.55
N GLY A 71 -7.05 -10.60 -14.22
CA GLY A 71 -6.48 -11.31 -13.07
C GLY A 71 -5.01 -11.63 -13.29
N ILE A 72 -4.25 -11.79 -12.21
CA ILE A 72 -2.83 -12.17 -12.27
C ILE A 72 -2.65 -13.56 -12.91
N GLN A 73 -3.62 -14.48 -12.73
CA GLN A 73 -3.63 -15.78 -13.36
C GLN A 73 -3.73 -15.68 -14.90
N ASP A 74 -4.64 -14.81 -15.38
CA ASP A 74 -4.81 -14.57 -16.81
C ASP A 74 -3.54 -13.93 -17.40
N PHE A 75 -2.94 -12.99 -16.68
CA PHE A 75 -1.66 -12.39 -17.07
C PHE A 75 -0.53 -13.42 -17.16
N ASN A 76 -0.46 -14.37 -16.22
CA ASN A 76 0.52 -15.46 -16.25
C ASN A 76 0.31 -16.41 -17.43
N ASN A 77 -0.89 -16.51 -17.95
CA ASN A 77 -1.23 -17.37 -19.10
C ASN A 77 -1.00 -16.69 -20.46
N LEU A 78 -0.74 -15.38 -20.51
CA LEU A 78 -0.43 -14.70 -21.79
C LEU A 78 0.81 -15.32 -22.43
N PRO A 79 0.85 -15.53 -23.75
CA PRO A 79 2.07 -15.95 -24.43
C PRO A 79 3.22 -14.96 -24.16
N ILE A 80 4.42 -15.44 -23.85
CA ILE A 80 5.56 -14.57 -23.49
C ILE A 80 5.92 -13.58 -24.61
N LYS A 81 5.63 -13.93 -25.86
CA LYS A 81 5.80 -13.06 -27.04
C LYS A 81 4.88 -11.83 -27.03
N GLU A 82 3.75 -11.90 -26.32
CA GLU A 82 2.80 -10.80 -26.18
C GLU A 82 3.17 -9.83 -25.04
N ILE A 83 4.11 -10.23 -24.19
CA ILE A 83 4.66 -9.34 -23.15
C ILE A 83 5.73 -8.44 -23.76
N PRO A 84 5.63 -7.11 -23.62
CA PRO A 84 6.61 -6.16 -24.12
C PRO A 84 8.01 -6.43 -23.56
N ASP A 85 9.05 -6.19 -24.38
CA ASP A 85 10.44 -6.44 -23.99
C ASP A 85 10.87 -5.66 -22.75
N GLU A 86 10.35 -4.47 -22.56
CA GLU A 86 10.61 -3.67 -21.35
C GLU A 86 10.06 -4.34 -20.09
N VAL A 87 8.89 -5.00 -20.19
CA VAL A 87 8.28 -5.76 -19.08
C VAL A 87 9.00 -7.10 -18.86
N LYS A 88 9.70 -7.63 -19.85
CA LYS A 88 10.60 -8.81 -19.71
C LYS A 88 11.98 -8.46 -19.15
N LYS A 89 12.32 -7.16 -19.05
CA LYS A 89 13.62 -6.67 -18.56
C LYS A 89 13.44 -5.74 -17.36
N LEU A 90 12.61 -6.18 -16.40
CA LEU A 90 12.33 -5.41 -15.19
C LEU A 90 13.49 -5.43 -14.21
N ASP A 91 13.71 -4.31 -13.55
CA ASP A 91 14.53 -4.26 -12.35
C ASP A 91 13.72 -4.67 -11.12
N ILE A 92 12.47 -4.20 -11.00
CA ILE A 92 11.57 -4.55 -9.88
C ILE A 92 10.21 -4.99 -10.42
N LEU A 93 9.74 -6.14 -9.93
CA LEU A 93 8.33 -6.52 -9.93
C LEU A 93 7.77 -6.20 -8.54
N ASP A 94 6.84 -5.24 -8.48
CA ASP A 94 6.16 -4.80 -7.25
C ASP A 94 4.75 -5.39 -7.18
N GLY A 95 4.26 -5.68 -5.98
CA GLY A 95 2.88 -6.07 -5.81
C GLY A 95 2.40 -6.08 -4.36
N SER A 96 1.09 -5.91 -4.20
CA SER A 96 0.42 -6.04 -2.91
C SER A 96 -0.68 -7.11 -3.01
N PRO A 97 -0.30 -8.41 -3.16
CA PRO A 97 -1.28 -9.47 -3.32
C PRO A 97 -2.22 -9.52 -2.11
N PRO A 98 -3.55 -9.56 -2.32
CA PRO A 98 -4.51 -9.47 -1.22
C PRO A 98 -4.37 -10.66 -0.26
N CYS A 99 -4.37 -10.34 1.03
CA CYS A 99 -4.30 -11.30 2.14
C CYS A 99 -5.42 -11.02 3.15
N SER A 100 -6.66 -10.95 2.65
CA SER A 100 -7.84 -10.60 3.45
C SER A 100 -8.10 -11.56 4.61
N VAL A 101 -7.63 -12.81 4.53
CA VAL A 101 -7.77 -13.84 5.55
C VAL A 101 -6.96 -13.53 6.81
N PHE A 102 -5.85 -12.78 6.69
CA PHE A 102 -4.94 -12.47 7.79
C PHE A 102 -5.04 -11.02 8.30
N SER A 103 -5.93 -10.21 7.74
CA SER A 103 -6.14 -8.84 8.22
C SER A 103 -6.72 -8.85 9.63
N MET A 104 -6.17 -8.01 10.53
CA MET A 104 -6.67 -7.82 11.90
C MET A 104 -8.12 -7.31 11.94
N ALA A 105 -8.58 -6.63 10.89
CA ALA A 105 -9.94 -6.11 10.73
C ALA A 105 -10.92 -7.12 10.10
N GLY A 106 -10.42 -8.27 9.61
CA GLY A 106 -11.22 -9.30 8.93
C GLY A 106 -11.67 -10.43 9.87
N LYS A 107 -12.65 -11.22 9.41
CA LYS A 107 -13.02 -12.50 10.05
C LYS A 107 -11.94 -13.53 9.71
N ARG A 108 -10.99 -13.70 10.63
CA ARG A 108 -9.86 -14.63 10.49
C ARG A 108 -10.34 -16.07 10.25
N GLU A 109 -9.58 -16.81 9.44
CA GLU A 109 -9.59 -18.29 9.30
C GLU A 109 -10.85 -18.95 8.71
N LYS A 110 -12.04 -18.34 8.83
CA LYS A 110 -13.29 -18.96 8.31
C LYS A 110 -13.38 -18.97 6.77
N LYS A 111 -12.49 -18.26 6.07
CA LYS A 111 -12.52 -18.07 4.62
C LYS A 111 -11.31 -18.70 3.90
N TRP A 112 -10.43 -19.37 4.64
CA TRP A 112 -9.27 -20.05 4.07
C TRP A 112 -9.73 -21.16 3.09
N GLY A 113 -9.08 -21.21 1.92
CA GLY A 113 -9.39 -22.20 0.89
C GLY A 113 -10.72 -22.01 0.17
N LYS A 114 -11.47 -20.92 0.44
CA LYS A 114 -12.76 -20.63 -0.21
C LYS A 114 -12.63 -19.55 -1.26
N GLU A 115 -13.35 -19.71 -2.37
CA GLU A 115 -13.51 -18.63 -3.35
C GLU A 115 -14.26 -17.46 -2.74
N ASN A 116 -13.74 -16.27 -2.94
CA ASN A 116 -14.31 -15.03 -2.47
C ASN A 116 -14.10 -13.91 -3.49
N PHE A 117 -14.88 -12.81 -3.36
CA PHE A 117 -14.53 -11.55 -4.01
C PHE A 117 -13.92 -10.61 -2.98
N PHE A 118 -12.92 -9.89 -3.38
CA PHE A 118 -12.32 -8.85 -2.56
C PHE A 118 -13.24 -7.64 -2.47
N ARG A 119 -13.91 -7.32 -3.58
CA ARG A 119 -14.87 -6.23 -3.72
C ARG A 119 -16.08 -6.70 -4.52
N GLU A 120 -17.26 -6.10 -4.26
CA GLU A 120 -18.48 -6.34 -5.04
C GLU A 120 -18.23 -6.05 -6.53
N GLY A 121 -18.66 -6.94 -7.41
CA GLY A 121 -18.44 -6.85 -8.87
C GLY A 121 -17.14 -7.49 -9.40
N GLN A 122 -16.22 -7.93 -8.56
CA GLN A 122 -15.07 -8.71 -8.99
C GLN A 122 -15.42 -10.18 -9.22
N LYS A 123 -14.63 -10.88 -10.08
CA LYS A 123 -14.71 -12.34 -10.20
C LYS A 123 -14.33 -12.99 -8.86
N LYS A 124 -15.04 -14.08 -8.52
CA LYS A 124 -14.64 -14.92 -7.39
C LYS A 124 -13.27 -15.53 -7.66
N GLN A 125 -12.39 -15.51 -6.66
CA GLN A 125 -11.06 -16.09 -6.71
C GLN A 125 -10.62 -16.56 -5.32
N ARG A 126 -9.67 -17.48 -5.27
CA ARG A 126 -9.03 -17.87 -4.02
C ARG A 126 -7.98 -16.82 -3.66
N LEU A 127 -8.27 -15.98 -2.70
CA LEU A 127 -7.42 -14.85 -2.32
C LEU A 127 -6.11 -15.28 -1.64
N ASP A 128 -6.08 -16.44 -1.03
CA ASP A 128 -4.91 -17.08 -0.43
C ASP A 128 -3.90 -17.55 -1.48
N ASP A 129 -4.34 -17.89 -2.70
CA ASP A 129 -3.46 -18.33 -3.77
C ASP A 129 -2.80 -17.17 -4.56
N LEU A 130 -3.31 -15.95 -4.44
CA LEU A 130 -2.85 -14.80 -5.24
C LEU A 130 -1.40 -14.42 -4.98
N PHE A 131 -0.88 -14.68 -3.78
CA PHE A 131 0.52 -14.46 -3.48
C PHE A 131 1.42 -15.42 -4.29
N TYR A 132 1.01 -16.67 -4.44
CA TYR A 132 1.75 -17.66 -5.23
C TYR A 132 1.72 -17.30 -6.72
N HIS A 133 0.58 -16.86 -7.24
CA HIS A 133 0.47 -16.37 -8.62
C HIS A 133 1.31 -15.10 -8.86
N PHE A 134 1.50 -14.26 -7.86
CA PHE A 134 2.42 -13.13 -7.93
C PHE A 134 3.89 -13.59 -8.03
N ILE A 135 4.30 -14.59 -7.24
CA ILE A 135 5.65 -15.18 -7.34
C ILE A 135 5.83 -15.87 -8.70
N GLU A 136 4.80 -16.52 -9.22
CA GLU A 136 4.82 -17.15 -10.55
C GLU A 136 5.02 -16.11 -11.67
N ALA A 137 4.38 -14.92 -11.57
CA ALA A 137 4.68 -13.81 -12.48
C ALA A 137 6.16 -13.41 -12.39
N GLY A 138 6.72 -13.36 -11.17
CA GLY A 138 8.14 -13.11 -10.94
C GLY A 138 9.03 -14.19 -11.56
N LYS A 139 8.70 -15.48 -11.39
CA LYS A 139 9.41 -16.61 -12.01
C LYS A 139 9.39 -16.53 -13.53
N ARG A 140 8.30 -16.04 -14.10
CA ARG A 140 8.12 -15.93 -15.53
C ARG A 140 8.85 -14.72 -16.14
N LEU A 141 8.78 -13.56 -15.48
CA LEU A 141 9.37 -12.30 -15.96
C LEU A 141 10.84 -12.13 -15.57
N GLN A 142 11.30 -12.88 -14.58
CA GLN A 142 12.69 -12.86 -14.07
C GLN A 142 13.24 -11.46 -13.74
N PRO A 143 12.47 -10.58 -13.00
CA PRO A 143 13.00 -9.30 -12.57
C PRO A 143 14.24 -9.48 -11.70
N LYS A 144 15.08 -8.46 -11.57
CA LYS A 144 16.22 -8.49 -10.64
C LYS A 144 15.78 -8.63 -9.20
N VAL A 145 14.67 -7.94 -8.84
CA VAL A 145 14.10 -7.91 -7.50
C VAL A 145 12.58 -8.06 -7.55
N ILE A 146 12.02 -8.81 -6.62
CA ILE A 146 10.57 -8.88 -6.37
C ILE A 146 10.29 -8.24 -5.01
N ILE A 147 9.33 -7.32 -4.95
CA ILE A 147 8.88 -6.68 -3.71
C ILE A 147 7.39 -6.96 -3.54
N ALA A 148 7.05 -7.69 -2.47
CA ALA A 148 5.66 -7.97 -2.10
C ALA A 148 5.32 -7.32 -0.76
N GLU A 149 4.32 -6.42 -0.76
CA GLU A 149 3.81 -5.81 0.48
C GLU A 149 2.62 -6.61 1.02
N ASN A 150 2.50 -6.66 2.35
CA ASN A 150 1.35 -7.26 3.00
C ASN A 150 1.12 -6.72 4.43
N VAL A 151 0.01 -7.13 5.03
CA VAL A 151 -0.37 -6.71 6.38
C VAL A 151 0.47 -7.40 7.47
N LYS A 152 0.74 -6.70 8.59
CA LYS A 152 1.42 -7.26 9.78
C LYS A 152 0.79 -8.55 10.29
N GLY A 153 -0.54 -8.72 10.12
CA GLY A 153 -1.27 -9.90 10.56
C GLY A 153 -0.71 -11.22 10.01
N LEU A 154 0.01 -11.18 8.89
CA LEU A 154 0.70 -12.32 8.30
C LEU A 154 1.80 -12.92 9.21
N LEU A 155 2.33 -12.15 10.17
CA LEU A 155 3.36 -12.60 11.12
C LEU A 155 2.78 -13.27 12.37
N ALA A 156 1.45 -13.35 12.51
CA ALA A 156 0.80 -13.80 13.73
C ALA A 156 -0.01 -15.09 13.55
N GLY A 157 -0.06 -15.91 14.60
CA GLY A 157 -0.92 -17.11 14.67
C GLY A 157 -0.62 -18.13 13.57
N ASN A 158 -1.66 -18.70 12.98
CA ASN A 158 -1.58 -19.76 11.95
C ASN A 158 -0.98 -19.27 10.62
N ALA A 159 -0.90 -17.95 10.41
CA ALA A 159 -0.28 -17.38 9.21
C ALA A 159 1.24 -17.67 9.09
N ARG A 160 1.91 -18.08 10.17
CA ARG A 160 3.34 -18.42 10.13
C ARG A 160 3.65 -19.58 9.18
N GLY A 161 2.74 -20.56 9.06
CA GLY A 161 2.86 -21.65 8.09
C GLY A 161 2.90 -21.11 6.67
N TYR A 162 1.96 -20.23 6.34
CA TYR A 162 1.86 -19.57 5.04
C TYR A 162 3.10 -18.74 4.69
N VAL A 163 3.69 -18.04 5.68
CA VAL A 163 4.97 -17.32 5.47
C VAL A 163 6.11 -18.28 5.08
N LYS A 164 6.18 -19.48 5.70
CA LYS A 164 7.19 -20.49 5.32
C LYS A 164 7.00 -20.97 3.89
N GLU A 165 5.77 -21.19 3.48
CA GLU A 165 5.44 -21.57 2.10
C GLU A 165 5.84 -20.49 1.11
N ILE A 166 5.56 -19.21 1.40
CA ILE A 166 5.99 -18.06 0.58
C ILE A 166 7.52 -18.07 0.36
N PHE A 167 8.31 -18.31 1.41
CA PHE A 167 9.77 -18.43 1.27
C PHE A 167 10.18 -19.61 0.39
N THR A 168 9.48 -20.74 0.49
CA THR A 168 9.73 -21.90 -0.36
C THR A 168 9.43 -21.58 -1.82
N TYR A 169 8.29 -20.94 -2.12
CA TYR A 169 7.94 -20.53 -3.49
C TYR A 169 8.95 -19.53 -4.07
N PHE A 170 9.44 -18.54 -3.30
CA PHE A 170 10.51 -17.64 -3.76
C PHE A 170 11.79 -18.42 -4.11
N ARG A 171 12.20 -19.37 -3.27
CA ARG A 171 13.38 -20.19 -3.52
C ARG A 171 13.23 -21.04 -4.78
N GLU A 172 12.07 -21.68 -4.99
CA GLU A 172 11.76 -22.47 -6.17
C GLU A 172 11.65 -21.61 -7.44
N ALA A 173 11.30 -20.35 -7.30
CA ALA A 173 11.31 -19.38 -8.39
C ALA A 173 12.72 -18.84 -8.72
N GLY A 174 13.76 -19.21 -7.95
CA GLY A 174 15.13 -18.75 -8.14
C GLY A 174 15.50 -17.45 -7.40
N TYR A 175 14.82 -17.15 -6.28
CA TYR A 175 15.03 -15.95 -5.51
C TYR A 175 15.40 -16.22 -4.06
N SER A 176 16.30 -15.39 -3.51
CA SER A 176 16.59 -15.30 -2.08
C SER A 176 15.78 -14.16 -1.46
N CYS A 177 14.87 -14.49 -0.55
CA CYS A 177 13.92 -13.55 0.03
C CYS A 177 14.29 -13.16 1.45
N GLN A 178 14.14 -11.87 1.78
CA GLN A 178 14.19 -11.33 3.15
C GLN A 178 12.80 -10.76 3.50
N LEU A 179 12.43 -10.87 4.79
CA LEU A 179 11.16 -10.36 5.31
C LEU A 179 11.42 -9.25 6.32
N PHE A 180 10.79 -8.12 6.08
CA PHE A 180 10.90 -6.93 6.93
C PHE A 180 9.53 -6.52 7.46
N LEU A 181 9.49 -5.99 8.68
CA LEU A 181 8.33 -5.29 9.22
C LEU A 181 8.70 -3.82 9.38
N PHE A 182 8.07 -2.96 8.60
CA PHE A 182 8.30 -1.52 8.63
C PHE A 182 7.13 -0.77 9.24
N ASN A 183 7.45 0.33 9.95
CA ASN A 183 6.47 1.28 10.43
C ASN A 183 6.57 2.59 9.63
N ALA A 184 5.53 2.93 8.91
CA ALA A 184 5.47 4.09 8.03
C ALA A 184 5.80 5.41 8.75
N SER A 185 5.50 5.53 10.06
CA SER A 185 5.84 6.72 10.85
C SER A 185 7.34 7.00 10.99
N LYS A 186 8.18 6.00 10.70
CA LYS A 186 9.64 6.11 10.63
C LYS A 186 10.17 6.34 9.21
N MET A 187 9.26 6.54 8.25
CA MET A 187 9.53 6.63 6.82
C MET A 187 8.93 7.90 6.20
N GLY A 188 8.73 8.95 7.01
CA GLY A 188 8.18 10.23 6.57
C GLY A 188 6.67 10.23 6.29
N VAL A 189 5.95 9.23 6.80
CA VAL A 189 4.49 9.14 6.71
C VAL A 189 3.88 9.53 8.06
N PRO A 190 2.92 10.47 8.13
CA PRO A 190 2.30 10.87 9.40
C PRO A 190 1.27 9.86 9.92
N GLN A 191 1.62 8.55 9.81
CA GLN A 191 0.74 7.44 10.15
C GLN A 191 1.54 6.27 10.72
N ALA A 192 1.11 5.71 11.85
CA ALA A 192 1.69 4.52 12.47
C ALA A 192 1.16 3.23 11.80
N ARG A 193 1.44 3.08 10.50
CA ARG A 193 1.05 1.94 9.67
C ARG A 193 2.17 0.92 9.60
N GLU A 194 1.96 -0.27 10.14
CA GLU A 194 2.92 -1.36 10.05
C GLU A 194 2.59 -2.30 8.91
N ARG A 195 3.59 -2.60 8.07
CA ARG A 195 3.47 -3.50 6.92
C ARG A 195 4.66 -4.41 6.79
N THR A 196 4.40 -5.63 6.35
CA THR A 196 5.44 -6.58 5.98
C THR A 196 5.86 -6.37 4.54
N PHE A 197 7.15 -6.51 4.28
CA PHE A 197 7.72 -6.49 2.93
C PHE A 197 8.57 -7.74 2.74
N PHE A 198 8.20 -8.56 1.78
CA PHE A 198 9.05 -9.60 1.23
C PHE A 198 9.86 -8.97 0.12
N ILE A 199 11.17 -8.90 0.28
CA ILE A 199 12.09 -8.32 -0.70
C ILE A 199 13.03 -9.43 -1.14
N ALA A 200 12.86 -9.89 -2.38
CA ALA A 200 13.54 -11.05 -2.92
C ALA A 200 14.46 -10.65 -4.07
N ARG A 201 15.73 -11.01 -3.99
CA ARG A 201 16.74 -10.84 -5.04
C ARG A 201 16.87 -12.10 -5.86
N ARG A 202 17.10 -11.98 -7.17
CA ARG A 202 17.38 -13.13 -8.03
C ARG A 202 18.74 -13.75 -7.68
N ASN A 203 18.83 -15.08 -7.65
CA ASN A 203 19.98 -15.80 -7.09
C ASN A 203 21.27 -15.71 -7.93
N ASP A 204 21.15 -15.39 -9.24
CA ASP A 204 22.30 -15.16 -10.14
C ASP A 204 22.99 -13.80 -9.91
N LEU A 205 22.38 -12.91 -9.10
CA LEU A 205 22.91 -11.60 -8.77
C LEU A 205 23.61 -11.66 -7.41
N ASP A 206 24.89 -11.29 -7.38
CA ASP A 206 25.70 -11.29 -6.15
C ASP A 206 25.44 -10.05 -5.29
N PHE A 207 24.18 -9.90 -4.86
CA PHE A 207 23.81 -8.82 -3.95
C PHE A 207 24.00 -9.27 -2.49
N PRO A 208 24.57 -8.43 -1.62
CA PRO A 208 24.64 -8.70 -0.19
C PRO A 208 23.21 -8.68 0.41
N PRO A 209 23.01 -9.19 1.65
CA PRO A 209 21.75 -9.01 2.36
C PRO A 209 21.36 -7.53 2.45
N LEU A 210 20.11 -7.21 2.11
CA LEU A 210 19.58 -5.84 2.22
C LEU A 210 19.51 -5.43 3.70
N LYS A 211 19.95 -4.22 4.01
CA LYS A 211 19.93 -3.64 5.37
C LYS A 211 19.27 -2.27 5.34
N PRO A 212 17.95 -2.19 5.13
CA PRO A 212 17.25 -0.91 5.09
C PRO A 212 17.07 -0.36 6.51
N GLU A 213 17.46 0.89 6.72
CA GLU A 213 17.30 1.60 7.99
C GLU A 213 16.42 2.81 7.81
N PHE A 214 15.28 2.84 8.54
CA PHE A 214 14.30 3.91 8.49
C PHE A 214 14.08 4.46 9.91
N ASN A 215 14.69 5.60 10.20
CA ASN A 215 14.69 6.24 11.53
C ASN A 215 14.30 7.72 11.46
N GLU A 216 13.45 8.09 10.48
CA GLU A 216 12.98 9.48 10.36
C GLU A 216 12.14 9.87 11.58
N ARG A 217 12.21 11.15 11.97
CA ARG A 217 11.37 11.71 13.02
C ARG A 217 9.89 11.53 12.64
N PRO A 218 9.06 10.96 13.52
CA PRO A 218 7.63 10.86 13.27
C PRO A 218 6.99 12.24 13.06
N ILE A 219 6.16 12.35 12.04
CA ILE A 219 5.37 13.54 11.73
C ILE A 219 4.02 13.41 12.45
N SER A 220 3.65 14.41 13.22
CA SER A 220 2.35 14.43 13.90
C SER A 220 1.21 14.77 12.95
N VAL A 221 -0.02 14.41 13.33
CA VAL A 221 -1.24 14.77 12.59
C VAL A 221 -1.35 16.28 12.43
N GLY A 222 -1.10 17.04 13.51
CA GLY A 222 -1.17 18.50 13.47
C GLY A 222 -0.19 19.11 12.46
N GLU A 223 1.05 18.57 12.38
CA GLU A 223 2.03 18.99 11.36
C GLU A 223 1.58 18.64 9.94
N ALA A 224 0.99 17.45 9.74
CA ALA A 224 0.53 17.02 8.44
C ALA A 224 -0.65 17.83 7.90
N PHE A 225 -1.48 18.37 8.79
CA PHE A 225 -2.68 19.14 8.41
C PHE A 225 -2.40 20.63 8.16
N LEU A 226 -1.19 21.10 8.43
CA LEU A 226 -0.83 22.49 8.14
C LEU A 226 -1.01 22.82 6.66
N GLY A 227 -1.72 23.94 6.40
CA GLY A 227 -1.90 24.48 5.06
C GLY A 227 -2.80 23.65 4.13
N ILE A 228 -3.66 22.78 4.65
CA ILE A 228 -4.73 22.16 3.83
C ILE A 228 -5.67 23.27 3.36
N LYS A 229 -5.74 23.48 2.04
CA LYS A 229 -6.62 24.49 1.42
C LYS A 229 -7.95 23.88 0.96
N ASN A 230 -7.93 22.63 0.53
CA ASN A 230 -9.11 21.92 0.07
C ASN A 230 -9.34 20.67 0.92
N HIS A 231 -10.39 20.69 1.70
CA HIS A 231 -10.78 19.55 2.53
C HIS A 231 -11.53 18.47 1.74
N GLY A 232 -12.09 18.81 0.57
CA GLY A 232 -12.91 17.88 -0.22
C GLY A 232 -14.11 17.36 0.57
N VAL A 233 -14.45 16.09 0.38
CA VAL A 233 -15.60 15.46 1.05
C VAL A 233 -15.32 15.33 2.56
N ILE A 234 -16.27 15.77 3.37
CA ILE A 234 -16.29 15.57 4.84
C ILE A 234 -17.43 14.63 5.18
N ASN A 235 -17.10 13.41 5.56
CA ASN A 235 -18.09 12.44 5.98
C ASN A 235 -18.57 12.71 7.41
N THR A 236 -19.89 12.82 7.59
CA THR A 236 -20.51 12.96 8.90
C THR A 236 -20.39 11.65 9.70
N MET A 237 -20.48 11.77 11.00
CA MET A 237 -20.68 10.64 11.89
C MET A 237 -22.20 10.36 11.99
N GLY A 238 -22.58 9.12 12.18
CA GLY A 238 -23.98 8.84 12.51
C GLY A 238 -24.29 9.19 13.97
N PRO A 239 -25.59 9.39 14.32
CA PRO A 239 -26.03 9.89 15.64
C PRO A 239 -25.46 9.11 16.85
N ALA A 240 -25.24 7.80 16.70
CA ALA A 240 -24.67 6.96 17.76
C ALA A 240 -23.19 7.29 18.03
N ALA A 241 -22.41 7.60 16.98
CA ALA A 241 -21.00 7.98 17.12
C ALA A 241 -20.86 9.42 17.62
N GLU A 242 -21.73 10.33 17.19
CA GLU A 242 -21.75 11.73 17.64
C GLU A 242 -21.97 11.82 19.15
N LYS A 243 -22.92 11.04 19.71
CA LYS A 243 -23.18 10.95 21.15
C LYS A 243 -21.96 10.45 21.95
N LEU A 244 -21.07 9.68 21.32
CA LEU A 244 -19.87 9.18 21.96
C LEU A 244 -18.69 10.15 21.83
N TRP A 245 -18.66 10.99 20.79
CA TRP A 245 -17.50 11.81 20.45
C TRP A 245 -17.03 12.70 21.62
N SER A 246 -17.96 13.32 22.36
CA SER A 246 -17.65 14.14 23.55
C SER A 246 -17.09 13.34 24.72
N LYS A 247 -17.45 12.04 24.81
CA LYS A 247 -17.02 11.12 25.87
C LYS A 247 -15.68 10.45 25.59
N VAL A 248 -15.23 10.46 24.32
CA VAL A 248 -13.96 9.85 23.90
C VAL A 248 -12.82 10.84 24.08
N LYS A 249 -11.79 10.44 24.81
CA LYS A 249 -10.57 11.24 24.97
C LYS A 249 -9.77 11.24 23.65
N THR A 250 -9.11 12.36 23.38
CA THR A 250 -8.19 12.50 22.25
C THR A 250 -7.10 11.44 22.31
N GLY A 251 -6.95 10.66 21.22
CA GLY A 251 -6.07 9.51 21.12
C GLY A 251 -6.71 8.15 21.42
N ASP A 252 -7.97 8.13 21.89
CA ASP A 252 -8.65 6.90 22.26
C ASP A 252 -9.62 6.38 21.18
N SER A 253 -9.81 5.05 21.18
CA SER A 253 -10.87 4.42 20.40
C SER A 253 -12.25 4.68 21.02
N PHE A 254 -13.27 4.83 20.18
CA PHE A 254 -14.67 4.95 20.56
C PHE A 254 -15.17 3.71 21.31
N ALA A 255 -14.56 2.54 21.10
CA ALA A 255 -14.88 1.32 21.85
C ALA A 255 -14.74 1.48 23.37
N LYS A 256 -13.83 2.36 23.83
CA LYS A 256 -13.63 2.63 25.26
C LYS A 256 -14.81 3.37 25.90
N ALA A 257 -15.54 4.16 25.11
CA ALA A 257 -16.73 4.90 25.58
C ALA A 257 -18.05 4.17 25.32
N HIS A 258 -18.03 3.10 24.52
CA HIS A 258 -19.23 2.33 24.18
C HIS A 258 -19.41 1.14 25.12
N HIS A 259 -20.58 0.99 25.76
CA HIS A 259 -20.84 -0.04 26.77
C HIS A 259 -20.64 -1.49 26.31
N LYS A 260 -20.77 -1.78 25.00
CA LYS A 260 -20.51 -3.10 24.37
C LYS A 260 -19.20 -3.14 23.57
N GLY A 261 -18.33 -2.13 23.66
CA GLY A 261 -17.07 -2.09 22.92
C GLY A 261 -17.22 -1.95 21.39
N HIS A 262 -18.38 -1.53 20.89
CA HIS A 262 -18.56 -1.26 19.45
C HIS A 262 -17.71 -0.07 19.01
N PHE A 263 -17.59 0.17 17.69
CA PHE A 263 -16.75 1.23 17.10
C PHE A 263 -15.26 1.05 17.39
N PHE A 264 -14.76 -0.19 17.48
CA PHE A 264 -13.37 -0.44 17.83
C PHE A 264 -12.38 0.13 16.79
N THR A 265 -12.78 0.27 15.50
CA THR A 265 -11.99 0.88 14.43
C THR A 265 -12.08 2.41 14.40
N TRP A 266 -12.95 3.00 15.24
CA TRP A 266 -13.12 4.43 15.33
C TRP A 266 -12.19 5.01 16.40
N THR A 267 -11.48 6.08 16.04
CA THR A 267 -10.52 6.72 16.94
C THR A 267 -10.62 8.24 16.82
N LYS A 268 -10.74 8.93 17.94
CA LYS A 268 -10.56 10.38 18.03
C LYS A 268 -9.06 10.65 18.04
N ILE A 269 -8.51 11.09 16.90
CA ILE A 269 -7.05 11.11 16.70
C ILE A 269 -6.35 12.15 17.58
N ASN A 270 -5.05 11.94 17.82
CA ASN A 270 -4.23 12.86 18.61
C ASN A 270 -3.37 13.74 17.70
N PRO A 271 -3.55 15.10 17.71
CA PRO A 271 -2.80 15.98 16.83
C PRO A 271 -1.29 16.00 17.09
N LYS A 272 -0.83 15.57 18.28
CA LYS A 272 0.59 15.55 18.68
C LYS A 272 1.32 14.25 18.32
N LYS A 273 0.64 13.29 17.68
CA LYS A 273 1.19 11.96 17.31
C LYS A 273 0.90 11.64 15.85
N PRO A 274 1.64 10.71 15.22
CA PRO A 274 1.19 10.10 13.97
C PRO A 274 -0.19 9.48 14.12
N SER A 275 -1.00 9.49 13.06
CA SER A 275 -2.33 8.90 13.09
C SER A 275 -2.28 7.37 13.24
N PRO A 276 -3.34 6.73 13.76
CA PRO A 276 -3.56 5.31 13.53
C PRO A 276 -3.65 5.00 12.03
N THR A 277 -3.58 3.69 11.69
CA THR A 277 -3.67 3.24 10.30
C THR A 277 -4.97 3.69 9.62
N VAL A 278 -4.86 4.37 8.49
CA VAL A 278 -5.98 4.60 7.56
C VAL A 278 -6.35 3.28 6.92
N ILE A 279 -7.61 2.87 7.06
CA ILE A 279 -8.17 1.65 6.48
C ILE A 279 -9.29 2.00 5.49
N ALA A 280 -9.68 1.05 4.63
CA ALA A 280 -10.69 1.25 3.58
C ALA A 280 -12.05 1.82 4.06
N LYS A 281 -12.41 1.55 5.30
CA LYS A 281 -13.59 2.12 5.99
C LYS A 281 -13.12 2.81 7.26
N SER A 282 -12.32 3.88 7.13
CA SER A 282 -11.71 4.56 8.26
C SER A 282 -12.75 5.26 9.14
N GLY A 283 -12.65 5.02 10.45
CA GLY A 283 -13.37 5.72 11.49
C GLY A 283 -12.50 6.77 12.21
N LEU A 284 -11.49 7.32 11.55
CA LEU A 284 -10.67 8.40 12.13
C LEU A 284 -11.50 9.68 12.25
N CYS A 285 -11.58 10.23 13.47
CA CYS A 285 -12.36 11.41 13.78
C CYS A 285 -11.46 12.55 14.24
N HIS A 286 -11.83 13.77 13.87
CA HIS A 286 -11.13 14.98 14.25
C HIS A 286 -11.16 15.17 15.78
N TRP A 287 -10.11 15.77 16.36
CA TRP A 287 -9.97 15.90 17.82
C TRP A 287 -10.77 17.06 18.42
N GLU A 288 -11.07 18.10 17.65
CA GLU A 288 -11.80 19.30 18.07
C GLU A 288 -13.20 19.37 17.47
N GLU A 289 -13.40 18.86 16.26
CA GLU A 289 -14.66 18.91 15.54
C GLU A 289 -15.36 17.56 15.54
N CYS A 290 -16.67 17.56 15.81
CA CYS A 290 -17.49 16.33 15.85
C CYS A 290 -17.77 15.79 14.44
N ARG A 291 -16.72 15.31 13.75
CA ARG A 291 -16.75 14.77 12.39
C ARG A 291 -15.67 13.73 12.15
N LYS A 292 -15.81 12.95 11.10
CA LYS A 292 -14.71 12.17 10.55
C LYS A 292 -13.67 13.10 9.92
N LEU A 293 -12.50 12.57 9.65
CA LEU A 293 -11.50 13.28 8.87
C LEU A 293 -12.03 13.56 7.46
N SER A 294 -11.68 14.70 6.92
CA SER A 294 -11.95 15.08 5.55
C SER A 294 -11.08 14.29 4.55
N GLN A 295 -11.46 14.29 3.29
CA GLN A 295 -10.67 13.72 2.22
C GLN A 295 -9.25 14.28 2.21
N GLY A 296 -9.07 15.62 2.27
CA GLY A 296 -7.75 16.26 2.27
C GLY A 296 -6.89 15.89 3.47
N GLU A 297 -7.51 15.73 4.65
CA GLU A 297 -6.80 15.26 5.85
C GLU A 297 -6.30 13.82 5.70
N ILE A 298 -7.14 12.92 5.16
CA ILE A 298 -6.74 11.53 4.90
C ILE A 298 -5.67 11.47 3.82
N THR A 299 -5.76 12.29 2.76
CA THR A 299 -4.75 12.42 1.69
C THR A 299 -3.38 12.72 2.27
N ARG A 300 -3.29 13.69 3.19
CA ARG A 300 -2.04 14.04 3.88
C ARG A 300 -1.52 12.91 4.76
N LEU A 301 -2.39 12.24 5.54
CA LEU A 301 -2.00 11.10 6.37
C LEU A 301 -1.46 9.93 5.56
N GLN A 302 -1.97 9.75 4.35
CA GLN A 302 -1.58 8.66 3.46
C GLN A 302 -0.43 9.07 2.53
N THR A 303 0.03 10.33 2.59
CA THR A 303 1.05 10.91 1.70
C THR A 303 0.72 10.82 0.21
N PHE A 304 -0.56 10.83 -0.12
CA PHE A 304 -1.02 11.00 -1.50
C PHE A 304 -0.82 12.45 -1.95
N PRO A 305 -0.74 12.73 -3.25
CA PRO A 305 -0.65 14.10 -3.74
C PRO A 305 -1.99 14.83 -3.57
N ASP A 306 -1.92 16.13 -3.34
CA ASP A 306 -3.11 16.96 -3.08
C ASP A 306 -4.04 17.06 -4.32
N ASP A 307 -3.49 16.89 -5.52
CA ASP A 307 -4.18 16.93 -6.80
C ASP A 307 -4.57 15.53 -7.34
N TYR A 308 -4.54 14.48 -6.50
CA TYR A 308 -4.93 13.14 -6.92
C TYR A 308 -6.42 13.10 -7.30
N ASN A 309 -6.72 12.67 -8.53
CA ASN A 309 -8.09 12.55 -9.03
C ASN A 309 -8.68 11.19 -8.62
N PHE A 310 -9.64 11.20 -7.69
CA PHE A 310 -10.32 9.97 -7.24
C PHE A 310 -11.45 9.52 -8.17
N LEU A 311 -11.74 10.27 -9.22
CA LEU A 311 -12.90 10.03 -10.11
C LEU A 311 -14.19 9.84 -9.27
N ASN A 312 -14.91 8.74 -9.51
CA ASN A 312 -16.11 8.38 -8.74
C ASN A 312 -15.84 7.39 -7.59
N SER A 313 -14.56 7.09 -7.31
CA SER A 313 -14.19 6.13 -6.26
C SER A 313 -14.23 6.77 -4.88
N ASP A 314 -14.52 5.98 -3.84
CA ASP A 314 -14.41 6.42 -2.45
C ASP A 314 -12.93 6.69 -2.10
N PRO A 315 -12.55 7.96 -1.82
CA PRO A 315 -11.17 8.32 -1.52
C PRO A 315 -10.61 7.55 -0.32
N CYS A 316 -11.44 7.29 0.70
CA CYS A 316 -11.02 6.57 1.89
C CYS A 316 -10.70 5.11 1.57
N TYR A 317 -11.49 4.47 0.68
CA TYR A 317 -11.22 3.12 0.21
C TYR A 317 -9.90 3.06 -0.55
N VAL A 318 -9.72 3.91 -1.56
CA VAL A 318 -8.51 3.94 -2.39
C VAL A 318 -7.25 4.14 -1.54
N MET A 319 -7.26 5.13 -0.66
CA MET A 319 -6.13 5.43 0.20
C MET A 319 -5.88 4.36 1.27
N GLY A 320 -6.93 3.83 1.89
CA GLY A 320 -6.82 2.79 2.92
C GLY A 320 -6.27 1.47 2.39
N MET A 321 -6.58 1.13 1.12
CA MET A 321 -6.09 -0.05 0.43
C MET A 321 -4.67 0.11 -0.13
N SER A 322 -4.22 1.34 -0.34
CA SER A 322 -2.91 1.63 -0.93
C SER A 322 -1.77 1.60 0.11
N VAL A 323 -0.58 1.26 -0.36
CA VAL A 323 0.67 1.55 0.37
C VAL A 323 0.94 3.05 0.28
N PRO A 324 1.30 3.72 1.39
CA PRO A 324 1.67 5.13 1.34
C PRO A 324 2.83 5.41 0.38
N PRO A 325 2.72 6.37 -0.55
CA PRO A 325 3.78 6.68 -1.50
C PRO A 325 5.16 6.90 -0.87
N PHE A 326 5.22 7.60 0.26
CA PHE A 326 6.51 7.84 0.92
C PHE A 326 7.11 6.59 1.54
N MET A 327 6.31 5.62 1.96
CA MET A 327 6.80 4.34 2.44
C MET A 327 7.49 3.56 1.30
N THR A 328 6.84 3.43 0.16
CA THR A 328 7.40 2.77 -1.03
C THR A 328 8.60 3.54 -1.59
N LYS A 329 8.58 4.87 -1.57
CA LYS A 329 9.75 5.70 -1.95
C LYS A 329 11.00 5.31 -1.16
N ARG A 330 10.90 5.08 0.17
CA ARG A 330 12.03 4.69 1.01
C ARG A 330 12.50 3.27 0.72
N VAL A 331 11.57 2.34 0.58
CA VAL A 331 11.91 0.95 0.24
C VAL A 331 12.58 0.88 -1.14
N GLY A 332 11.98 1.49 -2.15
CA GLY A 332 12.53 1.53 -3.50
C GLY A 332 13.92 2.18 -3.55
N LYS A 333 14.11 3.29 -2.82
CA LYS A 333 15.39 3.96 -2.73
C LYS A 333 16.46 3.07 -2.09
N ALA A 334 16.14 2.40 -0.97
CA ALA A 334 17.07 1.49 -0.29
C ALA A 334 17.48 0.32 -1.20
N VAL A 335 16.54 -0.26 -1.95
CA VAL A 335 16.83 -1.33 -2.93
C VAL A 335 17.69 -0.81 -4.08
N ALA A 336 17.39 0.39 -4.62
CA ALA A 336 18.22 0.98 -5.68
C ALA A 336 19.65 1.22 -5.21
N GLU A 337 19.84 1.85 -4.06
CA GLU A 337 21.16 2.25 -3.55
C GLU A 337 22.02 1.07 -3.10
N GLN A 338 21.40 0.00 -2.53
CA GLN A 338 22.17 -1.13 -2.00
C GLN A 338 22.36 -2.27 -3.00
N TRP A 339 21.54 -2.36 -4.06
CA TRP A 339 21.58 -3.46 -5.01
C TRP A 339 21.70 -3.01 -6.48
N LEU A 340 20.78 -2.15 -6.94
CA LEU A 340 20.61 -1.96 -8.40
C LEU A 340 21.54 -0.89 -9.00
N LEU A 341 22.05 0.04 -8.20
CA LEU A 341 22.94 1.14 -8.59
C LEU A 341 24.31 1.07 -7.88
N ALA A 342 24.52 0.04 -7.05
CA ALA A 342 25.76 -0.18 -6.30
C ALA A 342 26.90 -0.66 -7.20
#